data_2c75c5b193057bd0b86ca22fe881123b
#
_entry.id   2c75c5b193057bd0b86ca22fe881123b
#
_cell.length_a   1.000
_cell.length_b   1.000
_cell.length_c   1.000
_cell.angle_alpha   90.00
_cell.angle_beta   90.00
_cell.angle_gamma   90.00
#
_symmetry.space_group_name_H-M   'P 1'
#
loop_
_entity.id
_entity.type
_entity.pdbx_description
1 polymer ?
#
loop_
_entity_poly.entity_id
_entity_poly.type
_entity_poly.pdbx_seq_one_letter_code
_entity_poly.pdbx_strand_id
1 'polypeptide(L)'
;MAIGQVQEVILKIQMLPTSYQELNRVLGELVSRVQRILDENFVGAYLQGSFAVGGYDPHSDVDFIVVVEDEMSSHQVDGLQVMHDHVYRLDSEWAKHLEGSYFPREILRHHSRRGVELWYLEHGSRSLVRSDHCNTILVRWIVREKGVTLAGPPPKTLVDPISEELLRAEISHTLTYWGQKILDDPAPYNNRFYQSYIVLNWCRMLHDLYRGYPGSKREGVDWAKSVLDPAWSDLIDRAWDGRPDPATKIKQPADPEAFARTLRFVEYVTRESRAYISTDNCA
;
A
#
# COMPACT_ATOMS: atom_id res chain seq x y z
N MET A 1 -36.05 -9.55 -29.84
CA MET A 1 -34.65 -10.03 -29.81
C MET A 1 -33.61 -8.93 -29.61
N ALA A 2 -33.94 -7.63 -29.55
CA ALA A 2 -32.96 -6.53 -29.40
C ALA A 2 -32.73 -6.07 -27.93
N ILE A 3 -33.65 -6.31 -27.03
CA ILE A 3 -33.56 -5.81 -25.61
C ILE A 3 -32.60 -6.68 -24.76
N GLY A 4 -32.51 -7.99 -25.04
CA GLY A 4 -31.60 -8.90 -24.36
C GLY A 4 -30.11 -8.63 -24.66
N GLN A 5 -29.78 -8.28 -25.90
CA GLN A 5 -28.41 -7.98 -26.30
C GLN A 5 -27.90 -6.63 -25.75
N VAL A 6 -28.79 -5.64 -25.60
CA VAL A 6 -28.44 -4.34 -25.00
C VAL A 6 -28.23 -4.49 -23.49
N GLN A 7 -29.00 -5.33 -22.81
CA GLN A 7 -28.83 -5.64 -21.40
C GLN A 7 -27.57 -6.43 -21.10
N GLU A 8 -27.16 -7.33 -22.00
CA GLU A 8 -25.93 -8.09 -21.89
C GLU A 8 -24.67 -7.22 -22.18
N VAL A 9 -24.79 -6.21 -23.05
CA VAL A 9 -23.75 -5.20 -23.29
C VAL A 9 -23.64 -4.21 -22.11
N ILE A 10 -24.74 -3.88 -21.46
CA ILE A 10 -24.75 -3.01 -20.26
C ILE A 10 -24.19 -3.76 -19.04
N LEU A 11 -24.39 -5.07 -18.92
CA LEU A 11 -23.78 -5.92 -17.88
C LEU A 11 -22.29 -6.20 -18.13
N LYS A 12 -21.79 -5.96 -19.34
CA LYS A 12 -20.36 -6.02 -19.72
C LYS A 12 -19.63 -4.68 -19.71
N ILE A 13 -20.20 -3.63 -19.15
CA ILE A 13 -19.39 -2.56 -18.61
C ILE A 13 -18.79 -3.13 -17.31
N GLN A 14 -17.78 -3.98 -17.46
CA GLN A 14 -16.83 -4.26 -16.37
C GLN A 14 -16.41 -2.88 -15.88
N MET A 15 -16.78 -2.54 -14.64
CA MET A 15 -16.26 -1.33 -14.02
C MET A 15 -14.73 -1.48 -14.09
N LEU A 16 -14.09 -0.59 -14.85
CA LEU A 16 -12.65 -0.60 -14.98
C LEU A 16 -12.05 -0.50 -13.58
N PRO A 17 -10.95 -1.21 -13.28
CA PRO A 17 -10.39 -1.26 -11.94
C PRO A 17 -9.97 0.12 -11.41
N THR A 18 -9.68 1.06 -12.31
CA THR A 18 -9.33 2.44 -11.96
C THR A 18 -9.97 3.45 -12.93
N SER A 19 -9.96 4.74 -12.56
CA SER A 19 -10.38 5.83 -13.44
C SER A 19 -9.34 6.16 -14.55
N TYR A 20 -8.11 5.62 -14.47
CA TYR A 20 -7.05 5.89 -15.41
C TYR A 20 -6.99 4.83 -16.50
N GLN A 21 -7.41 5.17 -17.72
CA GLN A 21 -7.45 4.23 -18.87
C GLN A 21 -6.08 3.63 -19.19
N GLU A 22 -5.03 4.44 -19.10
CA GLU A 22 -3.66 4.00 -19.35
C GLU A 22 -3.20 2.99 -18.31
N LEU A 23 -3.45 3.25 -17.02
CA LEU A 23 -3.18 2.29 -15.94
C LEU A 23 -3.96 0.98 -16.15
N ASN A 24 -5.22 1.06 -16.53
CA ASN A 24 -6.02 -0.15 -16.78
C ASN A 24 -5.43 -1.01 -17.93
N ARG A 25 -4.78 -0.40 -18.94
CA ARG A 25 -4.05 -1.14 -19.98
C ARG A 25 -2.80 -1.83 -19.43
N VAL A 26 -2.03 -1.12 -18.60
CA VAL A 26 -0.85 -1.69 -17.92
C VAL A 26 -1.24 -2.86 -17.02
N LEU A 27 -2.30 -2.71 -16.22
CA LEU A 27 -2.83 -3.77 -15.36
C LEU A 27 -3.34 -4.98 -16.16
N GLY A 28 -4.01 -4.74 -17.28
CA GLY A 28 -4.46 -5.80 -18.18
C GLY A 28 -3.29 -6.59 -18.77
N GLU A 29 -2.23 -5.92 -19.19
CA GLU A 29 -0.99 -6.55 -19.67
C GLU A 29 -0.29 -7.34 -18.57
N LEU A 30 -0.13 -6.76 -17.37
CA LEU A 30 0.42 -7.43 -16.20
C LEU A 30 -0.32 -8.73 -15.90
N VAL A 31 -1.65 -8.66 -15.69
CA VAL A 31 -2.48 -9.80 -15.30
C VAL A 31 -2.46 -10.89 -16.36
N SER A 32 -2.62 -10.52 -17.64
CA SER A 32 -2.61 -11.47 -18.76
C SER A 32 -1.31 -12.27 -18.86
N ARG A 33 -0.17 -11.61 -18.62
CA ARG A 33 1.14 -12.27 -18.65
C ARG A 33 1.38 -13.12 -17.41
N VAL A 34 1.04 -12.60 -16.23
CA VAL A 34 1.13 -13.35 -14.97
C VAL A 34 0.33 -14.64 -15.05
N GLN A 35 -0.93 -14.58 -15.53
CA GLN A 35 -1.76 -15.78 -15.71
C GLN A 35 -1.10 -16.81 -16.63
N ARG A 36 -0.50 -16.37 -17.72
CA ARG A 36 0.16 -17.28 -18.69
C ARG A 36 1.43 -17.93 -18.11
N ILE A 37 2.19 -17.20 -17.29
CA ILE A 37 3.43 -17.72 -16.68
C ILE A 37 3.14 -18.67 -15.54
N LEU A 38 2.16 -18.33 -14.71
CA LEU A 38 1.81 -19.11 -13.52
C LEU A 38 0.90 -20.29 -13.83
N ASP A 39 0.09 -20.19 -14.91
CA ASP A 39 -0.84 -21.21 -15.38
C ASP A 39 -1.74 -21.73 -14.24
N GLU A 40 -1.74 -23.02 -13.94
CA GLU A 40 -2.55 -23.62 -12.87
C GLU A 40 -2.18 -23.11 -11.47
N ASN A 41 -0.99 -22.55 -11.29
CA ASN A 41 -0.56 -21.93 -10.02
C ASN A 41 -1.15 -20.52 -9.79
N PHE A 42 -1.84 -19.93 -10.77
CA PHE A 42 -2.47 -18.63 -10.62
C PHE A 42 -3.82 -18.76 -9.92
N VAL A 43 -4.00 -18.01 -8.80
CA VAL A 43 -5.27 -17.95 -8.07
C VAL A 43 -5.98 -16.62 -8.32
N GLY A 44 -5.27 -15.50 -8.24
CA GLY A 44 -5.88 -14.19 -8.43
C GLY A 44 -4.89 -13.03 -8.40
N ALA A 45 -5.36 -11.86 -8.85
CA ALA A 45 -4.61 -10.60 -8.80
C ALA A 45 -5.53 -9.47 -8.30
N TYR A 46 -5.00 -8.61 -7.44
CA TYR A 46 -5.76 -7.59 -6.72
C TYR A 46 -4.94 -6.31 -6.61
N LEU A 47 -5.60 -5.15 -6.70
CA LEU A 47 -5.01 -3.90 -6.22
C LEU A 47 -5.25 -3.78 -4.72
N GLN A 48 -4.27 -3.22 -4.05
CA GLN A 48 -4.31 -2.84 -2.64
C GLN A 48 -3.87 -1.38 -2.45
N GLY A 49 -3.42 -0.96 -1.28
CA GLY A 49 -2.90 0.38 -1.04
C GLY A 49 -3.89 1.49 -1.39
N SER A 50 -3.40 2.58 -1.94
CA SER A 50 -4.20 3.78 -2.24
C SER A 50 -5.34 3.53 -3.22
N PHE A 51 -5.19 2.63 -4.18
CA PHE A 51 -6.23 2.26 -5.14
C PHE A 51 -7.37 1.45 -4.51
N ALA A 52 -7.14 0.80 -3.39
CA ALA A 52 -8.15 0.06 -2.64
C ALA A 52 -8.83 0.91 -1.57
N VAL A 53 -8.08 1.71 -0.79
CA VAL A 53 -8.63 2.51 0.32
C VAL A 53 -9.14 3.89 -0.13
N GLY A 54 -8.83 4.29 -1.36
CA GLY A 54 -9.13 5.62 -1.89
C GLY A 54 -8.00 6.63 -1.66
N GLY A 55 -8.14 7.81 -2.27
CA GLY A 55 -7.15 8.88 -2.15
C GLY A 55 -5.93 8.72 -3.06
N TYR A 56 -6.00 7.86 -4.07
CA TYR A 56 -4.97 7.75 -5.12
C TYR A 56 -4.98 8.98 -6.04
N ASP A 57 -3.82 9.31 -6.58
CA ASP A 57 -3.60 10.38 -7.54
C ASP A 57 -2.51 10.00 -8.55
N PRO A 58 -2.16 10.86 -9.53
CA PRO A 58 -1.15 10.54 -10.54
C PRO A 58 0.27 10.24 -10.00
N HIS A 59 0.54 10.53 -8.73
CA HIS A 59 1.82 10.27 -8.07
C HIS A 59 1.77 9.07 -7.12
N SER A 60 0.67 8.32 -7.13
CA SER A 60 0.50 7.14 -6.28
C SER A 60 1.21 5.93 -6.87
N ASP A 61 1.81 5.14 -5.99
CA ASP A 61 2.28 3.80 -6.32
C ASP A 61 1.07 2.92 -6.67
N VAL A 62 1.30 1.94 -7.52
CA VAL A 62 0.28 0.98 -7.96
C VAL A 62 0.55 -0.34 -7.24
N ASP A 63 0.01 -0.40 -6.03
CA ASP A 63 0.18 -1.55 -5.16
C ASP A 63 -0.67 -2.73 -5.62
N PHE A 64 -0.05 -3.87 -5.92
CA PHE A 64 -0.74 -5.09 -6.32
C PHE A 64 -0.34 -6.31 -5.49
N ILE A 65 -1.23 -7.29 -5.46
CA ILE A 65 -0.98 -8.63 -4.92
C ILE A 65 -1.36 -9.65 -5.98
N VAL A 66 -0.48 -10.60 -6.23
CA VAL A 66 -0.79 -11.83 -6.97
C VAL A 66 -0.83 -12.97 -5.97
N VAL A 67 -1.91 -13.74 -6.01
CA VAL A 67 -2.06 -14.96 -5.20
C VAL A 67 -1.75 -16.17 -6.07
N VAL A 68 -0.87 -17.01 -5.59
CA VAL A 68 -0.51 -18.30 -6.19
C VAL A 68 -0.98 -19.44 -5.30
N GLU A 69 -1.27 -20.61 -5.89
CA GLU A 69 -1.72 -21.77 -5.11
C GLU A 69 -0.61 -22.23 -4.17
N ASP A 70 0.60 -22.45 -4.71
CA ASP A 70 1.78 -22.92 -4.00
C ASP A 70 2.99 -21.99 -4.24
N GLU A 71 4.11 -22.24 -3.55
CA GLU A 71 5.35 -21.54 -3.79
C GLU A 71 5.77 -21.68 -5.25
N MET A 72 6.22 -20.57 -5.85
CA MET A 72 6.58 -20.53 -7.26
C MET A 72 7.87 -21.33 -7.55
N SER A 73 7.87 -22.09 -8.62
CA SER A 73 9.07 -22.73 -9.14
C SER A 73 10.08 -21.70 -9.67
N SER A 74 11.36 -22.08 -9.77
CA SER A 74 12.40 -21.22 -10.37
C SER A 74 12.03 -20.78 -11.80
N HIS A 75 11.45 -21.66 -12.59
CA HIS A 75 11.01 -21.36 -13.96
C HIS A 75 9.91 -20.27 -13.98
N GLN A 76 8.94 -20.33 -13.05
CA GLN A 76 7.91 -19.29 -12.92
C GLN A 76 8.53 -17.96 -12.49
N VAL A 77 9.46 -17.98 -11.54
CA VAL A 77 10.15 -16.77 -11.09
C VAL A 77 10.96 -16.14 -12.23
N ASP A 78 11.72 -16.94 -12.98
CA ASP A 78 12.50 -16.47 -14.14
C ASP A 78 11.57 -15.85 -15.21
N GLY A 79 10.44 -16.48 -15.47
CA GLY A 79 9.42 -15.96 -16.39
C GLY A 79 8.86 -14.62 -15.92
N LEU A 80 8.57 -14.49 -14.62
CA LEU A 80 8.07 -13.24 -14.02
C LEU A 80 9.15 -12.14 -14.02
N GLN A 81 10.42 -12.46 -13.82
CA GLN A 81 11.52 -11.51 -13.96
C GLN A 81 11.55 -10.87 -15.35
N VAL A 82 11.50 -11.70 -16.40
CA VAL A 82 11.45 -11.23 -17.79
C VAL A 82 10.20 -10.41 -18.05
N MET A 83 9.08 -10.83 -17.52
CA MET A 83 7.80 -10.14 -17.66
C MET A 83 7.82 -8.75 -17.01
N HIS A 84 8.32 -8.61 -15.79
CA HIS A 84 8.41 -7.31 -15.10
C HIS A 84 9.34 -6.33 -15.83
N ASP A 85 10.49 -6.80 -16.33
CA ASP A 85 11.36 -5.97 -17.18
C ASP A 85 10.64 -5.51 -18.46
N HIS A 86 9.84 -6.38 -19.08
CA HIS A 86 9.04 -6.01 -20.23
C HIS A 86 7.96 -4.98 -19.88
N VAL A 87 7.19 -5.19 -18.81
CA VAL A 87 6.13 -4.26 -18.38
C VAL A 87 6.71 -2.89 -18.04
N TYR A 88 7.83 -2.85 -17.33
CA TYR A 88 8.51 -1.59 -16.99
C TYR A 88 8.88 -0.77 -18.23
N ARG A 89 9.20 -1.43 -19.37
CA ARG A 89 9.58 -0.76 -20.62
C ARG A 89 8.38 -0.28 -21.47
N LEU A 90 7.15 -0.55 -21.06
CA LEU A 90 5.98 0.00 -21.74
C LEU A 90 6.06 1.53 -21.75
N ASP A 91 5.55 2.13 -22.81
CA ASP A 91 5.41 3.58 -22.96
C ASP A 91 4.24 4.08 -22.08
N SER A 92 4.49 4.05 -20.76
CA SER A 92 3.55 4.47 -19.72
C SER A 92 4.30 4.75 -18.42
N GLU A 93 4.05 5.87 -17.79
CA GLU A 93 4.60 6.16 -16.46
C GLU A 93 4.04 5.21 -15.41
N TRP A 94 2.78 4.80 -15.53
CA TRP A 94 2.18 3.82 -14.61
C TRP A 94 2.92 2.48 -14.55
N ALA A 95 3.56 2.07 -15.64
CA ALA A 95 4.35 0.85 -15.67
C ALA A 95 5.60 0.91 -14.76
N LYS A 96 6.04 2.12 -14.39
CA LYS A 96 7.17 2.37 -13.52
C LYS A 96 6.76 2.58 -12.05
N HIS A 97 5.45 2.66 -11.79
CA HIS A 97 4.87 2.83 -10.46
C HIS A 97 4.34 1.53 -9.85
N LEU A 98 4.53 0.39 -10.53
CA LEU A 98 4.10 -0.91 -10.03
C LEU A 98 4.93 -1.32 -8.81
N GLU A 99 4.24 -1.74 -7.75
CA GLU A 99 4.80 -2.32 -6.54
C GLU A 99 3.94 -3.50 -6.09
N GLY A 100 4.52 -4.64 -5.72
CA GLY A 100 3.67 -5.73 -5.27
C GLY A 100 4.36 -7.04 -4.96
N SER A 101 3.60 -7.97 -4.40
CA SER A 101 4.11 -9.27 -3.95
C SER A 101 3.29 -10.44 -4.49
N TYR A 102 3.98 -11.58 -4.59
CA TYR A 102 3.42 -12.88 -4.94
C TYR A 102 3.23 -13.70 -3.68
N PHE A 103 1.98 -13.95 -3.32
CA PHE A 103 1.61 -14.65 -2.09
C PHE A 103 1.17 -16.07 -2.38
N PRO A 104 1.83 -17.10 -1.85
CA PRO A 104 1.21 -18.40 -1.70
C PRO A 104 -0.11 -18.28 -0.91
N ARG A 105 -1.17 -18.96 -1.35
CA ARG A 105 -2.52 -18.87 -0.78
C ARG A 105 -2.54 -19.04 0.74
N GLU A 106 -1.84 -20.02 1.26
CA GLU A 106 -1.80 -20.31 2.70
C GLU A 106 -1.02 -19.23 3.49
N ILE A 107 -0.05 -18.58 2.87
CA ILE A 107 0.66 -17.43 3.48
C ILE A 107 -0.25 -16.21 3.56
N LEU A 108 -1.02 -15.94 2.50
CA LEU A 108 -1.96 -14.81 2.50
C LEU A 108 -3.10 -15.05 3.50
N ARG A 109 -3.66 -16.26 3.54
CA ARG A 109 -4.80 -16.62 4.37
C ARG A 109 -4.57 -16.32 5.84
N HIS A 110 -3.44 -16.76 6.37
CA HIS A 110 -3.18 -16.74 7.80
C HIS A 110 -2.29 -15.57 8.24
N HIS A 111 -2.82 -14.68 9.06
CA HIS A 111 -2.06 -13.53 9.60
C HIS A 111 -0.86 -13.93 10.49
N SER A 112 -0.85 -15.17 11.02
CA SER A 112 0.31 -15.73 11.74
C SER A 112 1.55 -15.95 10.85
N ARG A 113 1.40 -15.88 9.54
CA ARG A 113 2.48 -16.01 8.55
C ARG A 113 3.06 -14.65 8.12
N ARG A 114 2.76 -13.57 8.84
CA ARG A 114 3.40 -12.28 8.60
C ARG A 114 4.92 -12.36 8.80
N GLY A 115 5.66 -11.50 8.12
CA GLY A 115 7.12 -11.46 8.20
C GLY A 115 7.86 -12.57 7.45
N VAL A 116 7.13 -13.49 6.77
CA VAL A 116 7.76 -14.41 5.82
C VAL A 116 8.11 -13.65 4.55
N GLU A 117 9.35 -13.78 4.07
CA GLU A 117 9.76 -13.15 2.81
C GLU A 117 9.02 -13.76 1.62
N LEU A 118 8.57 -12.88 0.73
CA LEU A 118 7.86 -13.19 -0.50
C LEU A 118 8.64 -12.69 -1.70
N TRP A 119 8.33 -13.18 -2.89
CA TRP A 119 8.77 -12.51 -4.11
C TRP A 119 8.06 -11.17 -4.23
N TYR A 120 8.84 -10.11 -4.35
CA TYR A 120 8.41 -8.72 -4.26
C TYR A 120 9.03 -7.87 -5.36
N LEU A 121 8.21 -7.06 -6.01
CA LEU A 121 8.62 -6.00 -6.92
C LEU A 121 8.59 -4.68 -6.17
N GLU A 122 9.76 -4.08 -5.95
CA GLU A 122 9.88 -2.75 -5.36
C GLU A 122 9.44 -1.68 -6.36
N HIS A 123 8.82 -0.60 -5.88
CA HIS A 123 8.45 0.55 -6.70
C HIS A 123 9.62 1.05 -7.55
N GLY A 124 9.37 1.20 -8.85
CA GLY A 124 10.41 1.62 -9.81
C GLY A 124 11.46 0.56 -10.15
N SER A 125 11.33 -0.64 -9.61
CA SER A 125 12.21 -1.76 -9.92
C SER A 125 11.77 -2.51 -11.18
N ARG A 126 12.70 -3.27 -11.74
CA ARG A 126 12.49 -4.18 -12.88
C ARG A 126 12.66 -5.64 -12.48
N SER A 127 13.07 -5.87 -11.24
CA SER A 127 13.48 -7.18 -10.76
C SER A 127 12.78 -7.52 -9.47
N LEU A 128 12.37 -8.79 -9.35
CA LEU A 128 11.83 -9.34 -8.12
C LEU A 128 12.99 -9.62 -7.13
N VAL A 129 12.72 -9.33 -5.87
CA VAL A 129 13.60 -9.66 -4.74
C VAL A 129 12.81 -10.41 -3.67
N ARG A 130 13.49 -10.98 -2.67
CA ARG A 130 12.81 -11.52 -1.49
C ARG A 130 12.64 -10.40 -0.47
N SER A 131 11.40 -10.21 0.02
CA SER A 131 11.08 -9.20 1.03
C SER A 131 9.78 -9.55 1.76
N ASP A 132 9.69 -9.18 3.02
CA ASP A 132 8.45 -9.25 3.82
C ASP A 132 7.62 -7.96 3.78
N HIS A 133 8.05 -6.97 2.99
CA HIS A 133 7.48 -5.60 2.96
C HIS A 133 5.95 -5.57 2.88
N CYS A 134 5.34 -6.32 1.96
CA CYS A 134 3.89 -6.40 1.83
C CYS A 134 3.24 -7.45 2.75
N ASN A 135 4.03 -8.25 3.49
CA ASN A 135 3.51 -9.37 4.27
C ASN A 135 3.06 -8.95 5.68
N THR A 136 2.17 -7.96 5.76
CA THR A 136 1.68 -7.36 7.01
C THR A 136 0.20 -7.67 7.26
N ILE A 137 -0.26 -7.43 8.47
CA ILE A 137 -1.68 -7.55 8.84
C ILE A 137 -2.51 -6.47 8.12
N LEU A 138 -1.97 -5.25 7.98
CA LEU A 138 -2.65 -4.15 7.30
C LEU A 138 -2.92 -4.48 5.83
N VAL A 139 -1.91 -4.99 5.11
CA VAL A 139 -2.06 -5.37 3.70
C VAL A 139 -3.13 -6.45 3.55
N ARG A 140 -3.13 -7.49 4.42
CA ARG A 140 -4.17 -8.53 4.41
C ARG A 140 -5.57 -7.95 4.62
N TRP A 141 -5.72 -7.06 5.60
CA TRP A 141 -7.01 -6.43 5.86
C TRP A 141 -7.47 -5.60 4.67
N ILE A 142 -6.57 -4.78 4.08
CA ILE A 142 -6.89 -3.97 2.90
C ILE A 142 -7.30 -4.87 1.74
N VAL A 143 -6.55 -5.91 1.44
CA VAL A 143 -6.89 -6.88 0.37
C VAL A 143 -8.26 -7.49 0.63
N ARG A 144 -8.50 -7.98 1.85
CA ARG A 144 -9.77 -8.63 2.22
C ARG A 144 -10.97 -7.71 2.10
N GLU A 145 -10.89 -6.51 2.69
CA GLU A 145 -12.06 -5.63 2.88
C GLU A 145 -12.24 -4.60 1.77
N LYS A 146 -11.14 -4.24 1.08
CA LYS A 146 -11.09 -3.15 0.11
C LYS A 146 -10.47 -3.54 -1.22
N GLY A 147 -9.78 -4.67 -1.32
CA GLY A 147 -9.03 -5.06 -2.50
C GLY A 147 -9.86 -5.03 -3.78
N VAL A 148 -9.33 -4.38 -4.81
CA VAL A 148 -9.97 -4.32 -6.12
C VAL A 148 -9.55 -5.54 -6.92
N THR A 149 -10.51 -6.40 -7.28
CA THR A 149 -10.25 -7.63 -8.03
C THR A 149 -9.90 -7.30 -9.47
N LEU A 150 -8.69 -7.67 -9.89
CA LEU A 150 -8.26 -7.64 -11.30
C LEU A 150 -8.59 -8.97 -11.99
N ALA A 151 -8.37 -10.08 -11.30
CA ALA A 151 -8.72 -11.42 -11.74
C ALA A 151 -8.81 -12.38 -10.53
N GLY A 152 -9.60 -13.44 -10.64
CA GLY A 152 -9.72 -14.47 -9.60
C GLY A 152 -10.94 -14.31 -8.70
N PRO A 153 -11.02 -15.07 -7.59
CA PRO A 153 -12.15 -15.08 -6.68
C PRO A 153 -12.21 -13.80 -5.81
N PRO A 154 -13.35 -13.53 -5.15
CA PRO A 154 -13.45 -12.42 -4.19
C PRO A 154 -12.38 -12.52 -3.10
N PRO A 155 -11.62 -11.43 -2.80
CA PRO A 155 -10.49 -11.50 -1.86
C PRO A 155 -10.90 -11.94 -0.43
N LYS A 156 -12.15 -11.70 -0.02
CA LYS A 156 -12.69 -12.19 1.25
C LYS A 156 -12.64 -13.73 1.42
N THR A 157 -12.56 -14.47 0.34
CA THR A 157 -12.46 -15.94 0.36
C THR A 157 -11.01 -16.43 0.53
N LEU A 158 -10.04 -15.52 0.39
CA LEU A 158 -8.62 -15.84 0.40
C LEU A 158 -7.90 -15.45 1.70
N VAL A 159 -8.50 -14.58 2.50
CA VAL A 159 -7.90 -14.04 3.73
C VAL A 159 -8.84 -14.28 4.90
N ASP A 160 -8.35 -14.83 5.99
CA ASP A 160 -9.12 -14.99 7.23
C ASP A 160 -9.51 -13.62 7.82
N PRO A 161 -10.61 -13.53 8.57
CA PRO A 161 -11.02 -12.29 9.23
C PRO A 161 -9.91 -11.76 10.14
N ILE A 162 -9.74 -10.44 10.14
CA ILE A 162 -8.76 -9.74 10.98
C ILE A 162 -9.54 -8.82 11.92
N SER A 163 -9.30 -8.98 13.23
CA SER A 163 -9.99 -8.17 14.23
C SER A 163 -9.43 -6.75 14.31
N GLU A 164 -10.22 -5.83 14.82
CA GLU A 164 -9.82 -4.45 15.07
C GLU A 164 -8.67 -4.38 16.08
N GLU A 165 -8.69 -5.22 17.13
CA GLU A 165 -7.65 -5.28 18.15
C GLU A 165 -6.30 -5.65 17.52
N LEU A 166 -6.29 -6.61 16.59
CA LEU A 166 -5.08 -7.03 15.90
C LEU A 166 -4.54 -5.93 14.98
N LEU A 167 -5.42 -5.19 14.30
CA LEU A 167 -5.04 -4.02 13.50
C LEU A 167 -4.44 -2.91 14.38
N ARG A 168 -5.10 -2.57 15.48
CA ARG A 168 -4.60 -1.56 16.43
C ARG A 168 -3.24 -1.94 17.01
N ALA A 169 -3.07 -3.20 17.36
CA ALA A 169 -1.78 -3.70 17.87
C ALA A 169 -0.66 -3.58 16.83
N GLU A 170 -0.93 -3.91 15.56
CA GLU A 170 0.04 -3.78 14.46
C GLU A 170 0.40 -2.32 14.19
N ILE A 171 -0.60 -1.44 14.10
CA ILE A 171 -0.38 -0.01 13.87
C ILE A 171 0.41 0.62 15.03
N SER A 172 0.02 0.30 16.26
CA SER A 172 0.73 0.78 17.46
C SER A 172 2.18 0.30 17.52
N HIS A 173 2.41 -0.98 17.18
CA HIS A 173 3.76 -1.53 17.07
C HIS A 173 4.58 -0.77 16.02
N THR A 174 4.00 -0.55 14.83
CA THR A 174 4.66 0.17 13.74
C THR A 174 5.01 1.60 14.13
N LEU A 175 4.09 2.36 14.72
CA LEU A 175 4.33 3.72 15.22
C LEU A 175 5.48 3.77 16.22
N THR A 176 5.49 2.83 17.17
CA THR A 176 6.49 2.80 18.24
C THR A 176 7.84 2.34 17.71
N TYR A 177 7.89 1.21 17.01
CA TYR A 177 9.13 0.61 16.52
C TYR A 177 9.80 1.46 15.45
N TRP A 178 9.05 1.88 14.43
CA TRP A 178 9.59 2.71 13.36
C TRP A 178 9.90 4.13 13.86
N GLY A 179 9.07 4.68 14.76
CA GLY A 179 9.34 5.94 15.40
C GLY A 179 10.65 5.94 16.17
N GLN A 180 10.89 4.91 16.99
CA GLN A 180 12.14 4.76 17.72
C GLN A 180 13.34 4.62 16.77
N LYS A 181 13.22 3.83 15.71
CA LYS A 181 14.26 3.66 14.69
C LYS A 181 14.63 4.98 14.00
N ILE A 182 13.64 5.83 13.68
CA ILE A 182 13.88 7.16 13.09
C ILE A 182 14.60 8.08 14.08
N LEU A 183 14.22 8.03 15.36
CA LEU A 183 14.80 8.91 16.40
C LEU A 183 16.20 8.48 16.80
N ASP A 184 16.48 7.18 16.83
CA ASP A 184 17.79 6.63 17.17
C ASP A 184 18.83 6.86 16.06
N ASP A 185 18.44 6.74 14.80
CA ASP A 185 19.29 7.02 13.64
C ASP A 185 18.51 7.80 12.57
N PRO A 186 18.43 9.13 12.67
CA PRO A 186 17.71 9.97 11.72
C PRO A 186 18.41 10.16 10.36
N ALA A 187 19.71 9.80 10.25
CA ALA A 187 20.51 10.09 9.07
C ALA A 187 19.95 9.47 7.77
N PRO A 188 19.48 8.21 7.72
CA PRO A 188 18.89 7.63 6.50
C PRO A 188 17.60 8.32 6.04
N TYR A 189 16.91 9.00 6.96
CA TYR A 189 15.64 9.69 6.72
C TYR A 189 15.80 11.18 6.41
N ASN A 190 17.04 11.71 6.47
CA ASN A 190 17.33 13.14 6.29
C ASN A 190 17.35 13.55 4.81
N ASN A 191 16.21 13.43 4.15
CA ASN A 191 16.01 13.90 2.80
C ASN A 191 14.57 14.41 2.59
N ARG A 192 14.32 15.10 1.46
CA ARG A 192 13.02 15.73 1.19
C ARG A 192 11.87 14.72 1.01
N PHE A 193 12.15 13.51 0.55
CA PHE A 193 11.12 12.48 0.46
C PHE A 193 10.62 12.09 1.86
N TYR A 194 11.54 11.72 2.77
CA TYR A 194 11.16 11.30 4.12
C TYR A 194 10.59 12.44 4.98
N GLN A 195 10.92 13.71 4.73
CA GLN A 195 10.25 14.84 5.40
C GLN A 195 8.72 14.79 5.20
N SER A 196 8.27 14.52 3.97
CA SER A 196 6.83 14.42 3.65
C SER A 196 6.27 13.05 4.06
N TYR A 197 6.97 11.98 3.69
CA TYR A 197 6.53 10.61 3.88
C TYR A 197 6.25 10.27 5.35
N ILE A 198 7.15 10.64 6.26
CA ILE A 198 7.01 10.42 7.69
C ILE A 198 5.78 11.15 8.23
N VAL A 199 5.69 12.47 8.02
CA VAL A 199 4.58 13.27 8.56
C VAL A 199 3.23 12.73 8.11
N LEU A 200 3.08 12.42 6.82
CA LEU A 200 1.82 11.91 6.25
C LEU A 200 1.46 10.52 6.77
N ASN A 201 2.46 9.64 6.95
CA ASN A 201 2.21 8.32 7.52
C ASN A 201 1.87 8.38 9.00
N TRP A 202 2.48 9.28 9.81
CA TRP A 202 2.10 9.47 11.20
C TRP A 202 0.67 9.98 11.35
N CYS A 203 0.25 10.95 10.51
CA CYS A 203 -1.16 11.40 10.47
C CYS A 203 -2.10 10.23 10.15
N ARG A 204 -1.77 9.43 9.12
CA ARG A 204 -2.60 8.28 8.72
C ARG A 204 -2.66 7.22 9.81
N MET A 205 -1.52 6.77 10.34
CA MET A 205 -1.49 5.73 11.36
C MET A 205 -2.23 6.13 12.64
N LEU A 206 -2.14 7.40 13.05
CA LEU A 206 -2.91 7.89 14.20
C LEU A 206 -4.43 7.86 13.91
N HIS A 207 -4.84 8.28 12.72
CA HIS A 207 -6.22 8.20 12.27
C HIS A 207 -6.73 6.76 12.17
N ASP A 208 -5.90 5.85 11.65
CA ASP A 208 -6.23 4.44 11.55
C ASP A 208 -6.40 3.80 12.95
N LEU A 209 -5.58 4.18 13.92
CA LEU A 209 -5.78 3.81 15.34
C LEU A 209 -7.10 4.33 15.89
N TYR A 210 -7.44 5.60 15.62
CA TYR A 210 -8.71 6.17 16.05
C TYR A 210 -9.92 5.43 15.45
N ARG A 211 -9.88 5.12 14.14
CA ARG A 211 -10.97 4.45 13.42
C ARG A 211 -11.04 2.94 13.64
N GLY A 212 -9.92 2.30 13.99
CA GLY A 212 -9.80 0.85 14.07
C GLY A 212 -9.59 0.13 12.73
N TYR A 213 -9.40 0.86 11.62
CA TYR A 213 -9.13 0.31 10.28
C TYR A 213 -8.37 1.27 9.37
N PRO A 214 -7.58 0.74 8.41
CA PRO A 214 -6.78 1.55 7.48
C PRO A 214 -7.60 2.48 6.58
N GLY A 215 -7.15 3.72 6.45
CA GLY A 215 -7.68 4.74 5.57
C GLY A 215 -6.62 5.32 4.61
N SER A 216 -7.03 6.36 3.87
CA SER A 216 -6.13 7.07 2.96
C SER A 216 -5.24 8.09 3.71
N LYS A 217 -4.10 8.45 3.10
CA LYS A 217 -3.26 9.54 3.62
C LYS A 217 -4.03 10.86 3.70
N ARG A 218 -4.97 11.12 2.78
CA ARG A 218 -5.77 12.34 2.77
C ARG A 218 -6.70 12.41 3.97
N GLU A 219 -7.45 11.34 4.24
CA GLU A 219 -8.30 11.26 5.43
C GLU A 219 -7.50 11.46 6.71
N GLY A 220 -6.31 10.82 6.81
CA GLY A 220 -5.42 10.98 7.95
C GLY A 220 -4.94 12.41 8.16
N VAL A 221 -4.58 13.12 7.08
CA VAL A 221 -4.17 14.53 7.11
C VAL A 221 -5.32 15.43 7.57
N ASP A 222 -6.49 15.31 6.95
CA ASP A 222 -7.64 16.16 7.27
C ASP A 222 -8.09 15.96 8.72
N TRP A 223 -8.12 14.71 9.18
CA TRP A 223 -8.45 14.40 10.57
C TRP A 223 -7.36 14.90 11.54
N ALA A 224 -6.08 14.65 11.28
CA ALA A 224 -4.99 15.09 12.14
C ALA A 224 -4.99 16.61 12.33
N LYS A 225 -5.24 17.39 11.28
CA LYS A 225 -5.36 18.86 11.36
C LYS A 225 -6.55 19.30 12.20
N SER A 226 -7.60 18.48 12.34
CA SER A 226 -8.79 18.81 13.14
C SER A 226 -8.62 18.50 14.62
N VAL A 227 -7.71 17.59 15.00
CA VAL A 227 -7.61 17.08 16.39
C VAL A 227 -6.26 17.36 17.07
N LEU A 228 -5.17 17.50 16.30
CA LEU A 228 -3.85 17.79 16.85
C LEU A 228 -3.68 19.28 17.11
N ASP A 229 -2.64 19.61 17.90
CA ASP A 229 -2.28 21.01 18.15
C ASP A 229 -2.11 21.77 16.81
N PRO A 230 -2.81 22.91 16.62
CA PRO A 230 -2.72 23.72 15.40
C PRO A 230 -1.30 24.14 15.01
N ALA A 231 -0.34 24.13 15.95
CA ALA A 231 1.07 24.39 15.66
C ALA A 231 1.70 23.40 14.65
N TRP A 232 1.06 22.24 14.45
CA TRP A 232 1.51 21.23 13.48
C TRP A 232 0.92 21.41 12.07
N SER A 233 -0.13 22.22 11.90
CA SER A 233 -0.87 22.35 10.64
C SER A 233 0.04 22.73 9.47
N ASP A 234 0.92 23.71 9.65
CA ASP A 234 1.87 24.14 8.62
C ASP A 234 2.90 23.04 8.22
N LEU A 235 3.36 22.22 9.17
CA LEU A 235 4.21 21.07 8.87
C LEU A 235 3.47 20.03 8.03
N ILE A 236 2.21 19.75 8.39
CA ILE A 236 1.36 18.78 7.70
C ILE A 236 1.03 19.26 6.28
N ASP A 237 0.70 20.55 6.10
CA ASP A 237 0.42 21.13 4.79
C ASP A 237 1.66 21.07 3.88
N ARG A 238 2.83 21.48 4.39
CA ARG A 238 4.09 21.36 3.64
C ARG A 238 4.44 19.92 3.28
N ALA A 239 4.15 18.97 4.15
CA ALA A 239 4.35 17.56 3.85
C ALA A 239 3.41 17.08 2.74
N TRP A 240 2.16 17.55 2.73
CA TRP A 240 1.20 17.22 1.68
C TRP A 240 1.64 17.77 0.31
N ASP A 241 2.01 19.05 0.26
CA ASP A 241 2.48 19.72 -0.97
C ASP A 241 3.83 19.17 -1.43
N GLY A 242 4.64 18.69 -0.49
CA GLY A 242 5.94 18.07 -0.74
C GLY A 242 5.91 16.68 -1.35
N ARG A 243 4.75 16.04 -1.52
CA ARG A 243 4.57 14.65 -1.95
C ARG A 243 5.04 14.32 -3.38
N PRO A 244 4.80 15.17 -4.41
CA PRO A 244 5.19 14.86 -5.79
C PRO A 244 6.70 14.61 -5.96
N ASP A 245 7.06 13.84 -7.01
CA ASP A 245 8.44 13.54 -7.41
C ASP A 245 9.31 12.83 -6.35
N PRO A 246 8.86 11.69 -5.77
CA PRO A 246 9.59 10.98 -4.71
C PRO A 246 10.99 10.56 -5.15
N ALA A 247 11.16 10.09 -6.39
CA ALA A 247 12.44 9.65 -6.93
C ALA A 247 13.50 10.75 -7.01
N THR A 248 13.07 12.01 -7.20
CA THR A 248 13.95 13.18 -7.18
C THR A 248 14.22 13.62 -5.74
N LYS A 249 13.20 13.65 -4.90
CA LYS A 249 13.27 14.18 -3.53
C LYS A 249 14.08 13.32 -2.58
N ILE A 250 14.14 12.00 -2.78
CA ILE A 250 14.97 11.11 -1.97
C ILE A 250 16.47 11.44 -2.10
N LYS A 251 16.88 12.01 -3.23
CA LYS A 251 18.27 12.43 -3.50
C LYS A 251 18.59 13.84 -3.01
N GLN A 252 17.62 14.60 -2.52
CA GLN A 252 17.78 15.95 -2.05
C GLN A 252 17.86 15.99 -0.53
N PRO A 253 18.82 16.71 0.08
CA PRO A 253 18.88 16.85 1.52
C PRO A 253 17.59 17.51 2.03
N ALA A 254 17.18 17.11 3.23
CA ALA A 254 16.08 17.75 3.91
C ALA A 254 16.43 19.23 4.26
N ASP A 255 15.39 20.05 4.39
CA ASP A 255 15.53 21.33 5.09
C ASP A 255 15.79 21.05 6.58
N PRO A 256 16.90 21.57 7.17
CA PRO A 256 17.30 21.18 8.54
C PRO A 256 16.27 21.54 9.62
N GLU A 257 15.62 22.71 9.51
CA GLU A 257 14.61 23.14 10.48
C GLU A 257 13.33 22.31 10.35
N ALA A 258 12.86 22.10 9.13
CA ALA A 258 11.68 21.28 8.86
C ALA A 258 11.93 19.82 9.26
N PHE A 259 13.14 19.29 9.05
CA PHE A 259 13.48 17.93 9.48
C PHE A 259 13.50 17.78 11.01
N ALA A 260 14.10 18.75 11.71
CA ALA A 260 14.04 18.77 13.19
C ALA A 260 12.59 18.85 13.71
N ARG A 261 11.70 19.59 13.00
CA ARG A 261 10.27 19.59 13.33
C ARG A 261 9.61 18.24 13.02
N THR A 262 10.00 17.57 11.95
CA THR A 262 9.51 16.22 11.63
C THR A 262 9.85 15.23 12.74
N LEU A 263 11.05 15.24 13.27
CA LEU A 263 11.45 14.36 14.39
C LEU A 263 10.61 14.65 15.65
N ARG A 264 10.41 15.92 16.00
CA ARG A 264 9.51 16.30 17.13
C ARG A 264 8.06 15.88 16.87
N PHE A 265 7.60 15.90 15.64
CA PHE A 265 6.27 15.42 15.27
C PHE A 265 6.12 13.91 15.45
N VAL A 266 7.16 13.13 15.11
CA VAL A 266 7.21 11.69 15.38
C VAL A 266 7.05 11.41 16.87
N GLU A 267 7.82 12.09 17.73
CA GLU A 267 7.71 11.95 19.20
C GLU A 267 6.31 12.33 19.70
N TYR A 268 5.80 13.47 19.23
CA TYR A 268 4.49 13.99 19.63
C TYR A 268 3.38 13.00 19.29
N VAL A 269 3.25 12.60 18.03
CA VAL A 269 2.17 11.70 17.58
C VAL A 269 2.31 10.31 18.18
N THR A 270 3.53 9.79 18.34
CA THR A 270 3.76 8.50 19.03
C THR A 270 3.30 8.55 20.51
N ARG A 271 3.46 9.69 21.17
CA ARG A 271 2.90 9.88 22.52
C ARG A 271 1.38 9.96 22.50
N GLU A 272 0.78 10.76 21.61
CA GLU A 272 -0.67 10.92 21.49
C GLU A 272 -1.36 9.60 21.09
N SER A 273 -0.68 8.73 20.34
CA SER A 273 -1.24 7.43 19.90
C SER A 273 -1.64 6.54 21.07
N ARG A 274 -1.03 6.70 22.25
CA ARG A 274 -1.32 5.90 23.45
C ARG A 274 -2.77 6.02 23.92
N ALA A 275 -3.43 7.16 23.63
CA ALA A 275 -4.83 7.39 23.97
C ALA A 275 -5.79 6.50 23.16
N TYR A 276 -5.35 5.96 22.01
CA TYR A 276 -6.16 5.15 21.09
C TYR A 276 -5.83 3.66 21.15
N ILE A 277 -4.89 3.23 21.97
CA ILE A 277 -4.46 1.83 22.08
C ILE A 277 -5.33 1.06 23.09
N SER A 278 -5.76 1.72 24.18
CA SER A 278 -6.61 1.08 25.19
C SER A 278 -8.09 1.20 24.81
N THR A 279 -8.71 0.06 24.49
CA THR A 279 -10.16 -0.07 24.24
C THR A 279 -11.02 0.13 25.49
N ASP A 280 -10.43 0.41 26.65
CA ASP A 280 -11.14 0.52 27.94
C ASP A 280 -11.84 1.87 28.18
N ASN A 281 -11.82 2.82 27.23
CA ASN A 281 -12.38 4.16 27.41
C ASN A 281 -13.60 4.48 26.52
N CYS A 282 -14.33 3.49 26.02
CA CYS A 282 -15.64 3.69 25.38
C CYS A 282 -16.70 2.86 26.10
N ALA A 283 -17.12 3.31 27.29
CA ALA A 283 -18.36 2.93 27.95
C ALA A 283 -19.35 4.10 27.91
#